data_386584b13047b58bc837f07ea38140ea
#
_entry.id   386584b13047b58bc837f07ea38140ea
#
_cell.length_a   1.000
_cell.length_b   1.000
_cell.length_c   1.000
_cell.angle_alpha   90.00
_cell.angle_beta   90.00
_cell.angle_gamma   90.00
#
_symmetry.space_group_name_H-M   'P 1'
#
loop_
_entity.id
_entity.type
_entity.pdbx_description
1 polymer ?
#
loop_
_entity_poly.entity_id
_entity_poly.type
_entity_poly.pdbx_seq_one_letter_code
_entity_poly.pdbx_strand_id
1 'polypeptide(L)'
;MIRLGSLAGYPFEGPRLLAGWTPPTAAAVYAIAYKPDPDTKPDRYAVIYVGHADDLSAERFPFQHPRAHCWVRRAGSKWKVYICMYEVPGGSRAHREQIARELTAIYRPRCNDQQYEQAWKDQWIGETTSSSPSLAKDPARPEARPG
;
A
#
# COMPACT_ATOMS: atom_id res chain seq x y z
N MET A 1 -8.11 3.03 -14.58
CA MET A 1 -7.86 1.62 -14.28
C MET A 1 -6.39 1.30 -14.40
N ILE A 2 -5.87 0.48 -13.52
CA ILE A 2 -4.47 0.10 -13.56
C ILE A 2 -4.40 -1.42 -13.42
N ARG A 3 -3.42 -2.03 -14.08
CA ARG A 3 -3.25 -3.48 -13.96
C ARG A 3 -2.14 -3.79 -12.99
N LEU A 4 -2.44 -4.64 -12.02
CA LEU A 4 -1.47 -5.08 -11.04
C LEU A 4 -1.32 -6.60 -11.13
N GLY A 5 -0.11 -7.07 -10.94
CA GLY A 5 0.19 -8.48 -11.00
C GLY A 5 1.13 -8.80 -12.14
N SER A 6 1.33 -10.08 -12.40
CA SER A 6 2.20 -10.54 -13.47
C SER A 6 1.41 -10.69 -14.76
N LEU A 7 2.11 -10.74 -15.87
CA LEU A 7 1.52 -10.91 -17.18
C LEU A 7 0.47 -9.83 -17.44
N ALA A 8 -0.75 -10.22 -17.76
CA ALA A 8 -1.82 -9.26 -18.00
C ALA A 8 -2.29 -8.57 -16.75
N GLY A 9 -2.05 -9.16 -15.60
CA GLY A 9 -2.45 -8.60 -14.33
C GLY A 9 -3.94 -8.59 -14.10
N TYR A 10 -4.33 -8.00 -12.97
CA TYR A 10 -5.73 -7.83 -12.62
C TYR A 10 -6.13 -6.39 -12.83
N PRO A 11 -7.35 -6.11 -13.33
CA PRO A 11 -7.76 -4.74 -13.64
C PRO A 11 -8.30 -4.05 -12.40
N PHE A 12 -7.44 -3.36 -11.68
CA PHE A 12 -7.84 -2.62 -10.50
C PHE A 12 -8.43 -1.27 -10.89
N GLU A 13 -9.49 -0.89 -10.18
CA GLU A 13 -10.06 0.43 -10.32
C GLU A 13 -9.16 1.43 -9.61
N GLY A 14 -9.02 2.61 -10.19
CA GLY A 14 -8.15 3.65 -9.66
C GLY A 14 -6.91 3.80 -10.50
N PRO A 15 -5.85 4.42 -9.98
CA PRO A 15 -5.67 4.88 -8.59
C PRO A 15 -6.52 6.11 -8.27
N ARG A 16 -6.99 6.18 -7.03
CA ARG A 16 -7.73 7.34 -6.53
C ARG A 16 -7.02 7.88 -5.31
N LEU A 17 -7.06 9.17 -5.14
CA LEU A 17 -6.47 9.77 -3.93
C LEU A 17 -7.23 9.22 -2.73
N LEU A 18 -6.50 8.70 -1.75
CA LEU A 18 -7.13 8.08 -0.60
C LEU A 18 -7.80 9.10 0.30
N ALA A 19 -7.20 10.28 0.46
CA ALA A 19 -7.79 11.33 1.28
C ALA A 19 -9.13 11.74 0.68
N GLY A 20 -10.18 11.63 1.47
CA GLY A 20 -11.51 11.97 0.99
C GLY A 20 -12.24 10.85 0.27
N TRP A 21 -11.59 9.71 0.07
CA TRP A 21 -12.22 8.58 -0.61
C TRP A 21 -13.22 7.90 0.33
N THR A 22 -14.39 7.60 -0.21
CA THR A 22 -15.43 6.89 0.54
C THR A 22 -15.43 5.44 0.11
N PRO A 23 -15.09 4.52 1.01
CA PRO A 23 -15.04 3.10 0.61
C PRO A 23 -16.43 2.55 0.37
N PRO A 24 -16.60 1.76 -0.68
CA PRO A 24 -17.88 1.12 -0.95
C PRO A 24 -18.12 -0.05 0.00
N THR A 25 -19.38 -0.42 0.15
CA THR A 25 -19.76 -1.63 0.86
C THR A 25 -19.55 -2.80 -0.08
N ALA A 26 -18.33 -3.27 -0.18
CA ALA A 26 -17.97 -4.29 -1.16
C ALA A 26 -16.79 -5.09 -0.68
N ALA A 27 -16.74 -6.35 -1.08
CA ALA A 27 -15.59 -7.21 -0.83
C ALA A 27 -14.59 -7.02 -1.96
N ALA A 28 -13.34 -6.84 -1.62
CA ALA A 28 -12.34 -6.57 -2.64
C ALA A 28 -10.92 -6.80 -2.15
N VAL A 29 -10.00 -6.93 -3.11
CA VAL A 29 -8.58 -6.79 -2.89
C VAL A 29 -8.25 -5.32 -3.15
N TYR A 30 -7.38 -4.75 -2.36
CA TYR A 30 -6.99 -3.37 -2.59
C TYR A 30 -5.48 -3.20 -2.46
N ALA A 31 -4.97 -2.16 -3.09
CA ALA A 31 -3.56 -1.84 -3.03
C ALA A 31 -3.41 -0.36 -2.73
N ILE A 32 -2.48 -0.05 -1.85
CA ILE A 32 -2.15 1.34 -1.52
C ILE A 32 -0.84 1.68 -2.23
N ALA A 33 -0.80 2.84 -2.84
CA ALA A 33 0.33 3.22 -3.68
C ALA A 33 0.65 4.69 -3.52
N TYR A 34 1.82 5.09 -4.01
CA TYR A 34 2.19 6.49 -4.09
C TYR A 34 3.06 6.67 -5.33
N LYS A 35 3.33 7.91 -5.69
CA LYS A 35 4.18 8.21 -6.83
C LYS A 35 5.57 8.55 -6.31
N PRO A 36 6.56 7.68 -6.51
CA PRO A 36 7.92 7.99 -6.05
C PRO A 36 8.50 9.23 -6.74
N ASP A 37 8.08 9.46 -7.97
CA ASP A 37 8.52 10.64 -8.72
C ASP A 37 7.27 11.27 -9.33
N PRO A 38 6.65 12.23 -8.65
CA PRO A 38 5.38 12.80 -9.14
C PRO A 38 5.49 13.54 -10.46
N ASP A 39 6.70 13.91 -10.84
CA ASP A 39 6.87 14.68 -12.09
C ASP A 39 7.06 13.79 -13.31
N THR A 40 7.26 12.51 -13.12
CA THR A 40 7.44 11.57 -14.23
C THR A 40 6.13 11.36 -14.98
N LYS A 41 6.18 11.42 -16.29
CA LYS A 41 5.03 11.12 -17.12
C LYS A 41 5.38 10.03 -18.12
N PRO A 42 4.55 9.01 -18.30
CA PRO A 42 3.25 8.84 -17.62
C PRO A 42 3.45 8.54 -16.13
N ASP A 43 2.40 8.72 -15.36
CA ASP A 43 2.45 8.50 -13.91
C ASP A 43 2.91 7.08 -13.59
N ARG A 44 3.78 6.98 -12.59
CA ARG A 44 4.23 5.69 -12.09
C ARG A 44 3.91 5.59 -10.61
N TYR A 45 3.45 4.43 -10.21
CA TYR A 45 3.04 4.20 -8.83
C TYR A 45 3.84 3.05 -8.24
N ALA A 46 4.19 3.19 -6.96
CA ALA A 46 4.81 2.11 -6.21
C ALA A 46 3.78 1.59 -5.22
N VAL A 47 3.61 0.27 -5.19
CA VAL A 47 2.66 -0.37 -4.28
C VAL A 47 3.34 -0.51 -2.93
N ILE A 48 2.72 0.04 -1.89
CA ILE A 48 3.29 0.01 -0.54
C ILE A 48 2.48 -0.84 0.43
N TYR A 49 1.28 -1.25 0.05
CA TYR A 49 0.47 -2.13 0.89
C TYR A 49 -0.55 -2.86 0.02
N VAL A 50 -0.78 -4.13 0.32
CA VAL A 50 -1.82 -4.92 -0.33
C VAL A 50 -2.66 -5.54 0.77
N GLY A 51 -3.97 -5.43 0.65
CA GLY A 51 -4.89 -6.03 1.60
C GLY A 51 -6.13 -6.56 0.91
N HIS A 52 -6.97 -7.21 1.68
CA HIS A 52 -8.26 -7.64 1.18
C HIS A 52 -9.28 -7.51 2.31
N ALA A 53 -10.53 -7.38 1.94
CA ALA A 53 -11.57 -7.17 2.92
C ALA A 53 -12.85 -7.81 2.45
N ASP A 54 -13.64 -8.30 3.40
CA ASP A 54 -14.98 -8.77 3.10
C ASP A 54 -15.92 -7.58 2.89
N ASP A 55 -15.58 -6.43 3.47
CA ASP A 55 -16.37 -5.21 3.33
C ASP A 55 -15.42 -4.03 3.52
N LEU A 56 -15.11 -3.36 2.43
CA LEU A 56 -14.19 -2.23 2.46
C LEU A 56 -14.64 -1.12 3.38
N SER A 57 -15.96 -0.94 3.53
CA SER A 57 -16.46 0.13 4.38
C SER A 57 -16.18 -0.12 5.86
N ALA A 58 -15.82 -1.35 6.22
CA ALA A 58 -15.51 -1.71 7.61
C ALA A 58 -14.02 -1.60 7.92
N GLU A 59 -13.18 -1.27 6.95
CA GLU A 59 -11.73 -1.28 7.13
C GLU A 59 -11.18 0.03 7.68
N ARG A 60 -12.05 0.97 7.99
CA ARG A 60 -11.66 2.25 8.61
C ARG A 60 -10.76 3.11 7.74
N PHE A 61 -11.07 3.10 6.45
CA PHE A 61 -10.45 4.06 5.55
C PHE A 61 -11.00 5.46 5.83
N PRO A 62 -10.28 6.50 5.49
CA PRO A 62 -9.01 6.42 4.79
C PRO A 62 -7.80 6.24 5.69
N PHE A 63 -7.79 6.82 6.89
CA PHE A 63 -6.55 6.84 7.65
C PHE A 63 -6.67 6.28 9.06
N GLN A 64 -7.78 5.64 9.38
CA GLN A 64 -7.92 4.97 10.66
C GLN A 64 -7.58 3.49 10.59
N HIS A 65 -7.19 3.04 9.41
CA HIS A 65 -6.71 1.68 9.21
C HIS A 65 -5.43 1.49 10.03
N PRO A 66 -5.22 0.31 10.60
CA PRO A 66 -4.04 0.07 11.45
C PRO A 66 -2.70 0.33 10.77
N ARG A 67 -2.66 0.24 9.45
CA ARG A 67 -1.40 0.46 8.71
C ARG A 67 -1.33 1.84 8.08
N ALA A 68 -2.30 2.69 8.29
CA ALA A 68 -2.34 3.97 7.59
C ALA A 68 -1.14 4.85 7.90
N HIS A 69 -0.61 4.80 9.12
CA HIS A 69 0.55 5.61 9.44
C HIS A 69 1.76 5.21 8.59
N CYS A 70 1.89 3.94 8.27
CA CYS A 70 2.96 3.48 7.39
C CYS A 70 2.77 4.05 5.98
N TRP A 71 1.54 4.04 5.49
CA TRP A 71 1.25 4.57 4.16
C TRP A 71 1.64 6.03 4.06
N VAL A 72 1.25 6.82 5.04
CA VAL A 72 1.52 8.24 5.04
C VAL A 72 3.03 8.51 5.12
N ARG A 73 3.72 7.75 5.94
CA ARG A 73 5.15 7.91 6.04
C ARG A 73 5.86 7.58 4.74
N ARG A 74 5.49 6.49 4.11
CA ARG A 74 6.14 6.08 2.85
C ARG A 74 5.84 7.08 1.74
N ALA A 75 4.62 7.61 1.69
CA ALA A 75 4.24 8.55 0.66
C ALA A 75 4.73 9.97 0.93
N GLY A 76 4.99 10.29 2.19
CA GLY A 76 5.43 11.62 2.60
C GLY A 76 4.30 12.52 3.06
N SER A 77 3.06 12.21 2.74
CA SER A 77 1.92 13.03 3.11
C SER A 77 0.66 12.24 2.84
N LYS A 78 -0.39 12.48 3.62
CA LYS A 78 -1.67 11.81 3.36
C LYS A 78 -2.26 12.22 2.02
N TRP A 79 -1.85 13.34 1.47
CA TRP A 79 -2.34 13.81 0.18
C TRP A 79 -1.65 13.12 -0.98
N LYS A 80 -0.68 12.26 -0.70
CA LYS A 80 0.07 11.55 -1.74
C LYS A 80 -0.18 10.04 -1.70
N VAL A 81 -1.18 9.59 -0.95
CA VAL A 81 -1.52 8.18 -0.85
C VAL A 81 -2.69 7.89 -1.78
N TYR A 82 -2.56 6.84 -2.57
CA TYR A 82 -3.59 6.44 -3.54
C TYR A 82 -4.06 5.03 -3.25
N ILE A 83 -5.28 4.74 -3.65
CA ILE A 83 -5.86 3.40 -3.49
C ILE A 83 -6.38 2.88 -4.81
N CYS A 84 -6.16 1.59 -5.03
CA CYS A 84 -6.73 0.84 -6.15
C CYS A 84 -7.50 -0.33 -5.56
N MET A 85 -8.62 -0.71 -6.18
CA MET A 85 -9.38 -1.83 -5.66
C MET A 85 -9.84 -2.75 -6.79
N TYR A 86 -10.02 -4.01 -6.46
CA TYR A 86 -10.47 -5.01 -7.41
C TYR A 86 -11.52 -5.89 -6.75
N GLU A 87 -12.76 -5.79 -7.24
CA GLU A 87 -13.83 -6.66 -6.76
C GLU A 87 -13.74 -7.96 -7.53
N VAL A 88 -13.29 -9.00 -6.85
CA VAL A 88 -13.01 -10.27 -7.49
C VAL A 88 -14.31 -10.92 -7.95
N PRO A 89 -14.44 -11.28 -9.23
CA PRO A 89 -15.63 -11.97 -9.69
C PRO A 89 -15.82 -13.28 -8.94
N GLY A 90 -17.03 -13.53 -8.50
CA GLY A 90 -17.31 -14.68 -7.69
C GLY A 90 -16.98 -14.52 -6.24
N GLY A 91 -16.14 -13.57 -5.91
CA GLY A 91 -16.03 -12.98 -4.61
C GLY A 91 -15.69 -13.84 -3.41
N SER A 92 -15.08 -15.01 -3.56
CA SER A 92 -14.78 -15.80 -2.38
C SER A 92 -13.61 -15.20 -1.62
N ARG A 93 -13.64 -15.37 -0.31
CA ARG A 93 -12.55 -14.89 0.54
C ARG A 93 -11.24 -15.59 0.18
N ALA A 94 -11.31 -16.89 -0.07
CA ALA A 94 -10.11 -17.65 -0.42
C ALA A 94 -9.47 -17.12 -1.69
N HIS A 95 -10.29 -16.74 -2.67
CA HIS A 95 -9.76 -16.21 -3.91
C HIS A 95 -9.12 -14.83 -3.68
N ARG A 96 -9.76 -13.98 -2.87
CA ARG A 96 -9.19 -12.68 -2.53
C ARG A 96 -7.86 -12.84 -1.80
N GLU A 97 -7.79 -13.78 -0.87
CA GLU A 97 -6.55 -14.04 -0.14
C GLU A 97 -5.44 -14.51 -1.07
N GLN A 98 -5.79 -15.33 -2.03
CA GLN A 98 -4.81 -15.82 -2.99
C GLN A 98 -4.25 -14.69 -3.84
N ILE A 99 -5.13 -13.80 -4.32
CA ILE A 99 -4.68 -12.66 -5.12
C ILE A 99 -3.81 -11.74 -4.28
N ALA A 100 -4.20 -11.48 -3.04
CA ALA A 100 -3.42 -10.63 -2.16
C ALA A 100 -2.04 -11.22 -1.90
N ARG A 101 -1.94 -12.53 -1.70
CA ARG A 101 -0.64 -13.18 -1.53
C ARG A 101 0.22 -13.06 -2.77
N GLU A 102 -0.40 -13.23 -3.92
CA GLU A 102 0.31 -13.13 -5.19
C GLU A 102 0.89 -11.73 -5.38
N LEU A 103 0.09 -10.71 -5.15
CA LEU A 103 0.54 -9.33 -5.30
C LEU A 103 1.59 -8.96 -4.27
N THR A 104 1.45 -9.47 -3.05
CA THR A 104 2.43 -9.24 -2.01
C THR A 104 3.78 -9.84 -2.39
N ALA A 105 3.76 -11.01 -3.00
CA ALA A 105 4.99 -11.66 -3.44
C ALA A 105 5.66 -10.89 -4.58
N ILE A 106 4.86 -10.30 -5.46
CA ILE A 106 5.40 -9.58 -6.61
C ILE A 106 5.95 -8.22 -6.20
N TYR A 107 5.17 -7.46 -5.45
CA TYR A 107 5.53 -6.07 -5.16
C TYR A 107 6.30 -5.89 -3.86
N ARG A 108 6.24 -6.86 -2.98
CA ARG A 108 6.91 -6.81 -1.66
C ARG A 108 6.66 -5.48 -0.98
N PRO A 109 5.38 -5.13 -0.77
CA PRO A 109 5.06 -3.81 -0.24
C PRO A 109 5.55 -3.66 1.19
N ARG A 110 6.21 -2.55 1.46
CA ARG A 110 6.86 -2.33 2.76
C ARG A 110 5.88 -2.29 3.92
N CYS A 111 4.71 -1.75 3.69
CA CYS A 111 3.76 -1.60 4.78
C CYS A 111 3.02 -2.88 5.14
N ASN A 112 3.25 -3.94 4.37
CA ASN A 112 2.78 -5.27 4.76
C ASN A 112 3.76 -5.94 5.73
N ASP A 113 4.97 -5.43 5.83
CA ASP A 113 6.01 -6.04 6.64
C ASP A 113 5.92 -5.51 8.05
N GLN A 114 5.38 -6.31 8.94
CA GLN A 114 5.18 -5.92 10.31
C GLN A 114 6.49 -5.67 11.02
N GLN A 115 7.50 -6.46 10.70
CA GLN A 115 8.79 -6.33 11.31
C GLN A 115 9.48 -5.03 10.90
N TYR A 116 9.36 -4.66 9.63
CA TYR A 116 9.90 -3.41 9.16
C TYR A 116 9.24 -2.23 9.89
N GLU A 117 7.94 -2.29 10.04
CA GLU A 117 7.21 -1.23 10.70
C GLU A 117 7.60 -1.13 12.17
N GLN A 118 7.81 -2.25 12.82
CA GLN A 118 8.21 -2.27 14.21
C GLN A 118 9.60 -1.64 14.38
N ALA A 119 10.52 -2.00 13.53
CA ALA A 119 11.86 -1.42 13.56
C ALA A 119 11.82 0.09 13.37
N TRP A 120 10.93 0.55 12.51
CA TRP A 120 10.76 1.95 12.28
C TRP A 120 10.29 2.66 13.55
N LYS A 121 9.32 2.11 14.22
CA LYS A 121 8.82 2.67 15.45
C LYS A 121 9.88 2.72 16.52
N ASP A 122 10.65 1.67 16.66
CA ASP A 122 11.70 1.60 17.65
C ASP A 122 12.74 2.68 17.39
N GLN A 123 13.11 2.86 16.14
CA GLN A 123 14.04 3.90 15.79
C GLN A 123 13.51 5.27 16.17
N TRP A 124 12.26 5.52 15.93
CA TRP A 124 11.68 6.80 16.23
C TRP A 124 11.60 7.06 17.71
N ILE A 125 11.33 6.06 18.47
CA ILE A 125 11.16 6.23 19.86
C ILE A 125 12.48 6.30 20.58
N GLY A 126 13.39 5.44 20.27
CA GLY A 126 14.59 5.38 20.97
C GLY A 126 15.67 6.23 20.49
N GLU A 127 15.57 6.83 19.36
CA GLU A 127 16.58 7.41 18.80
C GLU A 127 16.49 8.63 18.35
N THR A 128 17.14 9.32 18.56
CA THR A 128 16.88 10.47 18.16
C THR A 128 17.54 10.79 17.05
N THR A 129 18.19 10.17 16.52
CA THR A 129 18.80 10.67 15.53
C THR A 129 18.69 10.09 14.52
N SER A 130 18.88 9.85 13.97
CA SER A 130 19.00 9.39 13.06
C SER A 130 18.55 8.96 12.29
N SER A 131 18.62 8.72 11.69
CA SER A 131 18.57 8.08 10.84
C SER A 131 17.56 7.61 10.42
N SER A 132 16.94 7.90 10.05
CA SER A 132 15.96 7.51 9.46
C SER A 132 16.16 6.76 8.45
N PRO A 133 15.56 6.08 8.26
CA PRO A 133 15.61 5.21 7.30
C PRO A 133 15.50 5.68 6.06
N SER A 134 15.83 5.73 5.58
CA SER A 134 15.79 5.98 4.53
C SER A 134 15.15 5.72 3.71
N LEU A 135 14.83 5.75 3.34
CA LEU A 135 14.06 5.58 2.61
C LEU A 135 14.24 5.38 1.51
N ALA A 136 14.26 5.21 0.94
CA ALA A 136 14.28 5.07 -0.02
C ALA A 136 14.20 4.25 -0.66
N LYS A 137 13.99 3.48 -1.15
CA LYS A 137 13.90 2.79 -1.86
C LYS A 137 13.05 2.10 -1.96
N ASP A 138 12.25 2.07 -2.00
CA ASP A 138 11.33 1.42 -2.30
C ASP A 138 11.35 1.30 -3.43
N PRO A 139 11.31 1.10 -3.92
CA PRO A 139 11.74 0.42 -4.56
C PRO A 139 12.97 0.84 -4.51
N ALA A 140 13.07 1.17 -4.25
CA ALA A 140 13.90 1.53 -4.09
C ALA A 140 14.49 1.62 -3.10
N ARG A 141 14.79 1.67 -2.39
CA ARG A 141 15.38 1.79 -1.48
C ARG A 141 15.46 1.08 -0.69
N PRO A 142 15.87 0.51 -0.38
CA PRO A 142 15.85 -0.18 0.45
C PRO A 142 16.51 -0.05 1.43
N GLU A 143 16.81 0.23 1.61
CA GLU A 143 17.12 0.24 2.50
C GLU A 143 17.22 0.27 3.37
N ALA A 144 17.31 0.26 3.59
CA ALA A 144 17.18 0.31 4.47
C ALA A 144 17.44 0.29 5.34
N ARG A 145 17.63 0.09 5.57
CA ARG A 145 17.55 0.06 6.38
C ARG A 145 17.56 -0.26 7.03
N PRO A 146 17.87 -0.41 7.23
CA PRO A 146 17.76 -0.71 7.88
C PRO A 146 17.73 -0.78 8.28
N GLY A 147 17.70 -0.72 8.12
CA GLY A 147 17.48 -0.68 8.46
C GLY A 147 17.42 -0.61 8.62
#